data_90b5f6dc2957fbf61185ee81a92b926e
#
_entry.id   90b5f6dc2957fbf61185ee81a92b926e
#
_cell.length_a   1.000
_cell.length_b   1.000
_cell.length_c   1.000
_cell.angle_alpha   90.00
_cell.angle_beta   90.00
_cell.angle_gamma   90.00
#
_symmetry.space_group_name_H-M   'P 1'
#
loop_
_entity.id
_entity.type
_entity.pdbx_description
1 polymer ?
#
loop_
_entity_poly.entity_id
_entity_poly.type
_entity_poly.pdbx_seq_one_letter_code
_entity_poly.pdbx_strand_id
1 'polypeptide(L)'
;MGPGGAERNVANLLPFLVKRYEVHLILMSKVIAYEIPSEVQIHFIENSDPYESGLKKLARLFLAMPMLAFKYKKLCLNLGIDTQFVLMNRPCYIAGVARILGLKARLVISERSCPSILYKNDLSGRVNKFLLTHLYKKADLILANAAGNKEDLVLNFGMSEAKTKVLYNALDLKTINLLKDEPLESDFKPFFINIGRLDSGKNQAMLIKIIASISDPPATLGILGKGPLKDELQNLIDELGVGERVKLLGTDKNPFRHIKNASCLLCASRFEGFSNVLLEALACEKTIISTEHKIGAKELLGDSEFGILVPVDDENAMKEAMLKVLNEPEIRQNFENVAYNRAKFFDSENIASELINFLENPNE
;
A
#
# COMPACT_ATOMS: atom_id res chain seq x y z
N MET A 1 -11.78 7.10 6.92
CA MET A 1 -10.55 6.80 6.16
C MET A 1 -9.35 6.97 7.08
N GLY A 2 -8.78 5.87 7.57
CA GLY A 2 -7.57 5.89 8.39
C GLY A 2 -6.32 6.23 7.56
N PRO A 3 -5.13 6.36 8.20
CA PRO A 3 -3.89 6.71 7.50
C PRO A 3 -3.23 5.51 6.80
N GLY A 4 -4.00 4.70 6.08
CA GLY A 4 -3.53 3.51 5.37
C GLY A 4 -3.28 3.74 3.88
N GLY A 5 -2.52 2.83 3.24
CA GLY A 5 -2.22 2.91 1.81
C GLY A 5 -3.44 2.72 0.90
N ALA A 6 -4.40 1.89 1.30
CA ALA A 6 -5.64 1.69 0.55
C ALA A 6 -6.52 2.95 0.58
N GLU A 7 -6.60 3.60 1.74
CA GLU A 7 -7.35 4.84 1.92
C GLU A 7 -6.70 6.00 1.18
N ARG A 8 -5.35 6.07 1.16
CA ARG A 8 -4.61 7.05 0.36
C ARG A 8 -4.91 6.86 -1.13
N ASN A 9 -4.94 5.62 -1.60
CA ASN A 9 -5.28 5.34 -3.00
C ASN A 9 -6.68 5.85 -3.38
N VAL A 10 -7.67 5.69 -2.50
CA VAL A 10 -9.01 6.25 -2.70
C VAL A 10 -8.93 7.78 -2.75
N ALA A 11 -8.25 8.41 -1.79
CA ALA A 11 -8.11 9.87 -1.74
C ALA A 11 -7.49 10.43 -3.03
N ASN A 12 -6.47 9.75 -3.58
CA ASN A 12 -5.81 10.13 -4.83
C ASN A 12 -6.73 10.01 -6.06
N LEU A 13 -7.72 9.13 -6.03
CA LEU A 13 -8.67 8.91 -7.15
C LEU A 13 -9.89 9.84 -7.08
N LEU A 14 -10.33 10.24 -5.87
CA LEU A 14 -11.55 11.03 -5.69
C LEU A 14 -11.61 12.31 -6.53
N PRO A 15 -10.53 13.13 -6.68
CA PRO A 15 -10.57 14.36 -7.48
C PRO A 15 -10.90 14.15 -8.96
N PHE A 16 -10.66 12.95 -9.48
CA PHE A 16 -10.97 12.57 -10.85
C PHE A 16 -12.37 11.97 -10.97
N LEU A 17 -12.78 11.19 -9.97
CA LEU A 17 -14.10 10.55 -9.96
C LEU A 17 -15.24 11.55 -9.82
N VAL A 18 -15.08 12.60 -9.01
CA VAL A 18 -16.11 13.65 -8.84
C VAL A 18 -16.37 14.47 -10.10
N LYS A 19 -15.43 14.48 -11.05
CA LYS A 19 -15.63 15.14 -12.36
C LYS A 19 -16.58 14.34 -13.28
N ARG A 20 -16.77 13.06 -12.99
CA ARG A 20 -17.52 12.14 -13.86
C ARG A 20 -18.77 11.59 -13.21
N TYR A 21 -18.78 11.45 -11.88
CA TYR A 21 -19.83 10.79 -11.10
C TYR A 21 -20.28 11.64 -9.92
N GLU A 22 -21.52 11.45 -9.49
CA GLU A 22 -21.95 11.78 -8.14
C GLU A 22 -21.36 10.76 -7.18
N VAL A 23 -20.48 11.20 -6.28
CA VAL A 23 -19.67 10.30 -5.44
C VAL A 23 -20.15 10.31 -4.00
N HIS A 24 -20.57 9.15 -3.51
CA HIS A 24 -20.93 8.89 -2.13
C HIS A 24 -19.87 8.03 -1.44
N LEU A 25 -19.15 8.61 -0.48
CA LEU A 25 -18.12 7.90 0.29
C LEU A 25 -18.72 7.33 1.57
N ILE A 26 -18.87 6.00 1.61
CA ILE A 26 -19.47 5.29 2.78
C ILE A 26 -18.34 4.75 3.66
N LEU A 27 -18.26 5.25 4.89
CA LEU A 27 -17.19 4.96 5.84
C LEU A 27 -17.68 4.16 7.04
N MET A 28 -16.78 3.32 7.59
CA MET A 28 -16.97 2.53 8.80
C MET A 28 -16.35 3.19 10.05
N SER A 29 -15.64 4.29 9.90
CA SER A 29 -14.99 5.05 10.97
C SER A 29 -15.11 6.54 10.69
N LYS A 30 -15.22 7.35 11.74
CA LYS A 30 -15.23 8.82 11.64
C LYS A 30 -13.84 9.44 11.49
N VAL A 31 -12.78 8.63 11.59
CA VAL A 31 -11.41 9.10 11.36
C VAL A 31 -11.21 9.36 9.86
N ILE A 32 -10.85 10.59 9.50
CA ILE A 32 -10.53 11.00 8.13
C ILE A 32 -9.12 11.60 8.16
N ALA A 33 -8.17 10.91 7.54
CA ALA A 33 -6.75 11.26 7.53
C ALA A 33 -6.27 11.95 6.24
N TYR A 34 -7.13 12.01 5.23
CA TYR A 34 -6.81 12.57 3.91
C TYR A 34 -7.82 13.64 3.53
N GLU A 35 -7.42 14.59 2.70
CA GLU A 35 -8.32 15.55 2.11
C GLU A 35 -9.31 14.86 1.18
N ILE A 36 -10.57 15.29 1.25
CA ILE A 36 -11.67 14.77 0.44
C ILE A 36 -12.28 15.96 -0.30
N PRO A 37 -12.46 15.87 -1.62
CA PRO A 37 -13.14 16.93 -2.39
C PRO A 37 -14.52 17.27 -1.80
N SER A 38 -14.88 18.55 -1.82
CA SER A 38 -16.14 19.05 -1.25
C SER A 38 -17.40 18.49 -1.92
N GLU A 39 -17.26 18.03 -3.16
CA GLU A 39 -18.32 17.41 -3.95
C GLU A 39 -18.67 15.99 -3.48
N VAL A 40 -17.80 15.36 -2.70
CA VAL A 40 -18.01 14.00 -2.17
C VAL A 40 -18.97 14.03 -0.99
N GLN A 41 -20.08 13.31 -1.10
CA GLN A 41 -21.02 13.14 0.01
C GLN A 41 -20.56 12.02 0.94
N ILE A 42 -20.31 12.34 2.22
CA ILE A 42 -19.77 11.39 3.20
C ILE A 42 -20.88 10.81 4.06
N HIS A 43 -20.94 9.48 4.16
CA HIS A 43 -21.88 8.72 4.96
C HIS A 43 -21.16 7.78 5.92
N PHE A 44 -21.75 7.52 7.09
CA PHE A 44 -21.21 6.59 8.09
C PHE A 44 -22.22 5.49 8.38
N ILE A 45 -21.81 4.22 8.21
CA ILE A 45 -22.66 3.05 8.56
C ILE A 45 -22.31 2.46 9.92
N GLU A 46 -21.13 2.74 10.43
CA GLU A 46 -20.60 2.34 11.73
C GLU A 46 -19.62 3.40 12.24
N ASN A 47 -19.25 3.31 13.51
CA ASN A 47 -18.15 4.04 14.10
C ASN A 47 -17.18 3.06 14.76
N SER A 48 -16.49 2.27 13.94
CA SER A 48 -15.51 1.29 14.42
C SER A 48 -14.15 1.93 14.63
N ASP A 49 -13.41 1.45 15.63
CA ASP A 49 -12.00 1.77 15.79
C ASP A 49 -11.19 1.07 14.69
N PRO A 50 -10.47 1.80 13.83
CA PRO A 50 -9.66 1.21 12.78
C PRO A 50 -8.48 0.36 13.31
N TYR A 51 -8.10 0.55 14.58
CA TYR A 51 -6.99 -0.17 15.24
C TYR A 51 -7.44 -1.37 16.07
N GLU A 52 -8.74 -1.69 16.09
CA GLU A 52 -9.28 -2.85 16.83
C GLU A 52 -8.68 -4.17 16.32
N SER A 53 -8.28 -5.05 17.23
CA SER A 53 -7.67 -6.35 16.92
C SER A 53 -8.25 -7.50 17.75
N GLY A 54 -7.91 -8.73 17.40
CA GLY A 54 -8.21 -9.93 18.17
C GLY A 54 -9.65 -10.46 18.06
N LEU A 55 -10.09 -11.21 19.08
CA LEU A 55 -11.39 -11.90 19.11
C LEU A 55 -12.61 -10.97 18.99
N LYS A 56 -12.50 -9.74 19.52
CA LYS A 56 -13.57 -8.74 19.40
C LYS A 56 -13.84 -8.38 17.94
N LYS A 57 -12.76 -8.20 17.14
CA LYS A 57 -12.88 -7.93 15.71
C LYS A 57 -13.55 -9.09 14.97
N LEU A 58 -13.19 -10.34 15.31
CA LEU A 58 -13.77 -11.54 14.70
C LEU A 58 -15.26 -11.69 15.07
N ALA A 59 -15.62 -11.51 16.34
CA ALA A 59 -17.02 -11.54 16.79
C ALA A 59 -17.87 -10.47 16.09
N ARG A 60 -17.36 -9.24 15.98
CA ARG A 60 -18.03 -8.15 15.26
C ARG A 60 -18.19 -8.45 13.77
N LEU A 61 -17.21 -9.14 13.16
CA LEU A 61 -17.28 -9.55 11.75
C LEU A 61 -18.51 -10.43 11.50
N PHE A 62 -18.82 -11.38 12.40
CA PHE A 62 -19.94 -12.30 12.22
C PHE A 62 -21.28 -11.73 12.69
N LEU A 63 -21.32 -11.20 13.91
CA LEU A 63 -22.57 -10.80 14.55
C LEU A 63 -23.14 -9.50 13.95
N ALA A 64 -22.29 -8.53 13.61
CA ALA A 64 -22.73 -7.25 13.06
C ALA A 64 -22.85 -7.24 11.54
N MET A 65 -22.23 -8.18 10.82
CA MET A 65 -22.18 -8.15 9.36
C MET A 65 -23.58 -8.19 8.69
N PRO A 66 -24.53 -9.05 9.06
CA PRO A 66 -25.85 -9.04 8.44
C PRO A 66 -26.60 -7.73 8.64
N MET A 67 -26.53 -7.16 9.85
CA MET A 67 -27.15 -5.87 10.17
C MET A 67 -26.50 -4.73 9.39
N LEU A 68 -25.15 -4.72 9.28
CA LEU A 68 -24.43 -3.71 8.52
C LEU A 68 -24.70 -3.83 7.02
N ALA A 69 -24.80 -5.05 6.50
CA ALA A 69 -25.15 -5.28 5.11
C ALA A 69 -26.58 -4.80 4.79
N PHE A 70 -27.52 -4.98 5.73
CA PHE A 70 -28.87 -4.44 5.59
C PHE A 70 -28.89 -2.90 5.62
N LYS A 71 -28.16 -2.28 6.57
CA LYS A 71 -27.99 -0.82 6.63
C LYS A 71 -27.37 -0.27 5.36
N TYR A 72 -26.29 -0.91 4.90
CA TYR A 72 -25.59 -0.56 3.68
C TYR A 72 -26.51 -0.64 2.46
N LYS A 73 -27.23 -1.77 2.29
CA LYS A 73 -28.22 -1.94 1.24
C LYS A 73 -29.26 -0.83 1.25
N LYS A 74 -29.86 -0.54 2.43
CA LYS A 74 -30.89 0.50 2.59
C LYS A 74 -30.34 1.87 2.19
N LEU A 75 -29.10 2.19 2.61
CA LEU A 75 -28.43 3.44 2.25
C LEU A 75 -28.23 3.54 0.74
N CYS A 76 -27.68 2.50 0.09
CA CYS A 76 -27.47 2.48 -1.36
C CYS A 76 -28.78 2.65 -2.14
N LEU A 77 -29.86 2.00 -1.70
CA LEU A 77 -31.17 2.15 -2.34
C LEU A 77 -31.75 3.57 -2.16
N ASN A 78 -31.62 4.16 -0.99
CA ASN A 78 -32.11 5.52 -0.72
C ASN A 78 -31.33 6.59 -1.52
N LEU A 79 -30.05 6.35 -1.78
CA LEU A 79 -29.17 7.25 -2.55
C LEU A 79 -29.20 6.97 -4.07
N GLY A 80 -29.92 5.93 -4.52
CA GLY A 80 -29.99 5.57 -5.93
C GLY A 80 -28.65 5.06 -6.50
N ILE A 81 -27.81 4.43 -5.67
CA ILE A 81 -26.48 3.96 -6.10
C ILE A 81 -26.62 2.87 -7.16
N ASP A 82 -26.04 3.06 -8.32
CA ASP A 82 -25.97 2.11 -9.41
C ASP A 82 -24.68 1.28 -9.41
N THR A 83 -23.58 1.85 -8.94
CA THR A 83 -22.25 1.22 -8.92
C THR A 83 -21.57 1.39 -7.56
N GLN A 84 -21.02 0.30 -7.03
CA GLN A 84 -20.28 0.22 -5.78
C GLN A 84 -18.83 -0.09 -6.07
N PHE A 85 -17.91 0.80 -5.72
CA PHE A 85 -16.45 0.54 -5.72
C PHE A 85 -16.00 0.34 -4.27
N VAL A 86 -15.66 -0.89 -3.91
CA VAL A 86 -15.47 -1.27 -2.50
C VAL A 86 -14.06 -1.79 -2.27
N LEU A 87 -13.40 -1.24 -1.25
CA LEU A 87 -12.04 -1.59 -0.87
C LEU A 87 -12.03 -2.12 0.57
N MET A 88 -10.99 -2.86 0.92
CA MET A 88 -10.78 -3.47 2.24
C MET A 88 -11.72 -4.64 2.53
N ASN A 89 -11.21 -5.66 3.21
CA ASN A 89 -11.87 -6.95 3.38
C ASN A 89 -13.27 -6.84 4.00
N ARG A 90 -13.40 -6.11 5.12
CA ARG A 90 -14.69 -6.04 5.84
C ARG A 90 -15.76 -5.29 5.04
N PRO A 91 -15.51 -4.12 4.44
CA PRO A 91 -16.46 -3.50 3.50
C PRO A 91 -16.82 -4.41 2.32
N CYS A 92 -15.86 -5.11 1.73
CA CYS A 92 -16.11 -6.05 0.63
C CYS A 92 -17.05 -7.20 1.05
N TYR A 93 -16.88 -7.73 2.27
CA TYR A 93 -17.79 -8.75 2.79
C TYR A 93 -19.20 -8.21 3.02
N ILE A 94 -19.32 -7.00 3.57
CA ILE A 94 -20.63 -6.33 3.77
C ILE A 94 -21.33 -6.12 2.43
N ALA A 95 -20.63 -5.64 1.42
CA ALA A 95 -21.18 -5.43 0.07
C ALA A 95 -21.57 -6.77 -0.59
N GLY A 96 -20.75 -7.82 -0.44
CA GLY A 96 -21.07 -9.17 -0.92
C GLY A 96 -22.33 -9.75 -0.27
N VAL A 97 -22.50 -9.57 1.04
CA VAL A 97 -23.74 -9.96 1.75
C VAL A 97 -24.93 -9.10 1.32
N ALA A 98 -24.76 -7.78 1.14
CA ALA A 98 -25.81 -6.91 0.62
C ALA A 98 -26.28 -7.33 -0.79
N ARG A 99 -25.35 -7.81 -1.63
CA ARG A 99 -25.67 -8.41 -2.95
C ARG A 99 -26.52 -9.66 -2.79
N ILE A 100 -26.20 -10.55 -1.85
CA ILE A 100 -27.04 -11.73 -1.52
C ILE A 100 -28.43 -11.31 -1.02
N LEU A 101 -28.51 -10.23 -0.24
CA LEU A 101 -29.77 -9.65 0.23
C LEU A 101 -30.57 -8.94 -0.89
N GLY A 102 -30.09 -8.93 -2.15
CA GLY A 102 -30.79 -8.41 -3.31
C GLY A 102 -30.46 -6.96 -3.67
N LEU A 103 -29.33 -6.39 -3.23
CA LEU A 103 -28.83 -5.14 -3.78
C LEU A 103 -28.35 -5.37 -5.21
N LYS A 104 -28.96 -4.67 -6.19
CA LYS A 104 -28.69 -4.87 -7.61
C LYS A 104 -27.58 -3.96 -8.17
N ALA A 105 -27.18 -2.93 -7.43
CA ALA A 105 -26.09 -2.03 -7.83
C ALA A 105 -24.84 -2.84 -8.18
N ARG A 106 -24.16 -2.49 -9.30
CA ARG A 106 -22.96 -3.17 -9.78
C ARG A 106 -21.89 -3.18 -8.68
N LEU A 107 -21.30 -4.34 -8.41
CA LEU A 107 -20.32 -4.52 -7.35
C LEU A 107 -18.91 -4.70 -7.94
N VAL A 108 -18.06 -3.70 -7.75
CA VAL A 108 -16.64 -3.72 -8.07
C VAL A 108 -15.85 -3.80 -6.77
N ILE A 109 -15.13 -4.90 -6.58
CA ILE A 109 -14.28 -5.11 -5.40
C ILE A 109 -12.84 -4.79 -5.76
N SER A 110 -12.14 -4.00 -4.93
CA SER A 110 -10.71 -3.76 -5.07
C SER A 110 -9.94 -4.47 -3.95
N GLU A 111 -9.18 -5.51 -4.32
CA GLU A 111 -8.27 -6.21 -3.42
C GLU A 111 -6.88 -5.58 -3.45
N ARG A 112 -6.37 -5.20 -2.28
CA ARG A 112 -5.13 -4.43 -2.13
C ARG A 112 -4.02 -5.19 -1.40
N SER A 113 -4.22 -6.49 -1.19
CA SER A 113 -3.28 -7.38 -0.50
C SER A 113 -3.18 -8.73 -1.22
N CYS A 114 -2.26 -9.59 -0.78
CA CYS A 114 -2.19 -10.98 -1.19
C CYS A 114 -2.89 -11.87 -0.14
N PRO A 115 -4.12 -12.31 -0.38
CA PRO A 115 -4.89 -13.03 0.63
C PRO A 115 -4.26 -14.35 1.06
N SER A 116 -3.58 -15.09 0.17
CA SER A 116 -2.92 -16.35 0.52
C SER A 116 -1.77 -16.15 1.52
N ILE A 117 -1.07 -15.02 1.47
CA ILE A 117 0.01 -14.64 2.38
C ILE A 117 -0.56 -14.02 3.66
N LEU A 118 -1.57 -13.14 3.51
CA LEU A 118 -2.16 -12.39 4.63
C LEU A 118 -2.90 -13.31 5.61
N TYR A 119 -3.65 -14.29 5.10
CA TYR A 119 -4.48 -15.18 5.91
C TYR A 119 -3.74 -16.46 6.26
N LYS A 120 -3.20 -16.50 7.48
CA LYS A 120 -2.57 -17.68 8.08
C LYS A 120 -3.58 -18.84 8.22
N ASN A 121 -3.09 -20.03 8.57
CA ASN A 121 -3.94 -21.21 8.79
C ASN A 121 -4.56 -21.30 10.19
N ASP A 122 -4.67 -20.16 10.89
CA ASP A 122 -5.43 -20.03 12.12
C ASP A 122 -6.95 -19.90 11.86
N LEU A 123 -7.75 -19.89 12.92
CA LEU A 123 -9.22 -19.77 12.81
C LEU A 123 -9.63 -18.50 12.05
N SER A 124 -9.01 -17.36 12.37
CA SER A 124 -9.30 -16.08 11.73
C SER A 124 -8.97 -16.12 10.23
N GLY A 125 -7.81 -16.68 9.86
CA GLY A 125 -7.41 -16.83 8.47
C GLY A 125 -8.33 -17.75 7.67
N ARG A 126 -8.73 -18.91 8.25
CA ARG A 126 -9.70 -19.83 7.61
C ARG A 126 -11.03 -19.15 7.33
N VAL A 127 -11.53 -18.40 8.30
CA VAL A 127 -12.79 -17.65 8.18
C VAL A 127 -12.68 -16.60 7.07
N ASN A 128 -11.60 -15.81 7.06
CA ASN A 128 -11.42 -14.78 6.04
C ASN A 128 -11.26 -15.42 4.64
N LYS A 129 -10.53 -16.54 4.51
CA LYS A 129 -10.44 -17.30 3.25
C LYS A 129 -11.82 -17.76 2.78
N PHE A 130 -12.65 -18.29 3.67
CA PHE A 130 -14.00 -18.72 3.36
C PHE A 130 -14.88 -17.54 2.89
N LEU A 131 -14.91 -16.44 3.67
CA LEU A 131 -15.70 -15.26 3.32
C LEU A 131 -15.25 -14.66 1.99
N LEU A 132 -13.94 -14.49 1.78
CA LEU A 132 -13.39 -13.98 0.53
C LEU A 132 -13.83 -14.86 -0.64
N THR A 133 -13.59 -16.18 -0.56
CA THR A 133 -13.92 -17.12 -1.64
C THR A 133 -15.39 -17.07 -2.05
N HIS A 134 -16.32 -16.92 -1.09
CA HIS A 134 -17.75 -16.96 -1.38
C HIS A 134 -18.33 -15.59 -1.73
N LEU A 135 -17.87 -14.53 -1.08
CA LEU A 135 -18.44 -13.19 -1.24
C LEU A 135 -17.85 -12.45 -2.44
N TYR A 136 -16.55 -12.62 -2.74
CA TYR A 136 -15.93 -12.00 -3.91
C TYR A 136 -16.48 -12.58 -5.23
N LYS A 137 -16.91 -13.85 -5.25
CA LYS A 137 -17.63 -14.43 -6.40
C LYS A 137 -18.96 -13.73 -6.73
N LYS A 138 -19.48 -12.90 -5.83
CA LYS A 138 -20.68 -12.08 -6.07
C LYS A 138 -20.38 -10.76 -6.76
N ALA A 139 -19.09 -10.40 -6.88
CA ALA A 139 -18.67 -9.22 -7.61
C ALA A 139 -18.90 -9.35 -9.12
N ASP A 140 -19.21 -8.24 -9.74
CA ASP A 140 -19.28 -8.13 -11.19
C ASP A 140 -17.88 -7.94 -11.77
N LEU A 141 -16.98 -7.30 -11.00
CA LEU A 141 -15.57 -7.08 -11.33
C LEU A 141 -14.72 -7.11 -10.05
N ILE A 142 -13.51 -7.64 -10.16
CA ILE A 142 -12.50 -7.62 -9.09
C ILE A 142 -11.25 -6.92 -9.64
N LEU A 143 -10.77 -5.90 -8.92
CA LEU A 143 -9.58 -5.13 -9.27
C LEU A 143 -8.47 -5.45 -8.25
N ALA A 144 -7.48 -6.20 -8.70
CA ALA A 144 -6.27 -6.48 -7.93
C ALA A 144 -5.24 -5.36 -8.13
N ASN A 145 -4.49 -4.99 -7.09
CA ASN A 145 -3.52 -3.90 -7.20
C ASN A 145 -2.15 -4.31 -7.77
N ALA A 146 -2.01 -5.56 -8.17
CA ALA A 146 -0.79 -6.11 -8.79
C ALA A 146 -1.15 -7.37 -9.60
N ALA A 147 -0.38 -7.72 -10.62
CA ALA A 147 -0.55 -8.94 -11.39
C ALA A 147 -0.43 -10.19 -10.51
N GLY A 148 0.54 -10.21 -9.59
CA GLY A 148 0.68 -11.31 -8.65
C GLY A 148 -0.50 -11.44 -7.68
N ASN A 149 -1.20 -10.35 -7.33
CA ASN A 149 -2.44 -10.42 -6.54
C ASN A 149 -3.62 -10.93 -7.37
N LYS A 150 -3.70 -10.57 -8.66
CA LYS A 150 -4.67 -11.16 -9.59
C LYS A 150 -4.46 -12.67 -9.68
N GLU A 151 -3.22 -13.10 -9.89
CA GLU A 151 -2.87 -14.53 -9.96
C GLU A 151 -3.25 -15.27 -8.67
N ASP A 152 -2.95 -14.71 -7.49
CA ASP A 152 -3.34 -15.27 -6.20
C ASP A 152 -4.85 -15.47 -6.07
N LEU A 153 -5.64 -14.47 -6.47
CA LEU A 153 -7.10 -14.54 -6.43
C LEU A 153 -7.66 -15.61 -7.38
N VAL A 154 -7.09 -15.74 -8.57
CA VAL A 154 -7.52 -16.72 -9.57
C VAL A 154 -7.14 -18.13 -9.15
N LEU A 155 -5.85 -18.37 -8.82
CA LEU A 155 -5.33 -19.72 -8.57
C LEU A 155 -5.72 -20.24 -7.18
N ASN A 156 -5.64 -19.42 -6.14
CA ASN A 156 -5.82 -19.86 -4.76
C ASN A 156 -7.25 -19.68 -4.24
N PHE A 157 -8.05 -18.79 -4.84
CA PHE A 157 -9.41 -18.51 -4.39
C PHE A 157 -10.49 -18.78 -5.45
N GLY A 158 -10.08 -19.22 -6.65
CA GLY A 158 -10.98 -19.62 -7.73
C GLY A 158 -11.85 -18.45 -8.23
N MET A 159 -11.28 -17.24 -8.29
CA MET A 159 -11.92 -16.09 -8.94
C MET A 159 -11.84 -16.24 -10.46
N SER A 160 -12.84 -15.72 -11.17
CA SER A 160 -12.85 -15.74 -12.62
C SER A 160 -11.75 -14.83 -13.17
N GLU A 161 -10.88 -15.37 -14.02
CA GLU A 161 -9.84 -14.58 -14.68
C GLU A 161 -10.41 -13.43 -15.52
N ALA A 162 -11.51 -13.69 -16.25
CA ALA A 162 -12.19 -12.68 -17.05
C ALA A 162 -12.71 -11.50 -16.22
N LYS A 163 -13.14 -11.78 -14.97
CA LYS A 163 -13.66 -10.77 -14.04
C LYS A 163 -12.60 -10.19 -13.09
N THR A 164 -11.35 -10.65 -13.17
CA THR A 164 -10.27 -10.15 -12.31
C THR A 164 -9.26 -9.42 -13.17
N LYS A 165 -9.20 -8.10 -13.00
CA LYS A 165 -8.30 -7.20 -13.73
C LYS A 165 -7.28 -6.62 -12.78
N VAL A 166 -6.23 -6.00 -13.30
CA VAL A 166 -5.24 -5.26 -12.50
C VAL A 166 -5.59 -3.78 -12.56
N LEU A 167 -5.56 -3.11 -11.40
CA LEU A 167 -5.61 -1.66 -11.27
C LEU A 167 -4.58 -1.24 -10.21
N TYR A 168 -3.48 -0.70 -10.64
CA TYR A 168 -2.37 -0.32 -9.78
C TYR A 168 -2.74 0.78 -8.76
N ASN A 169 -1.84 1.05 -7.82
CA ASN A 169 -2.00 2.15 -6.89
C ASN A 169 -1.82 3.48 -7.61
N ALA A 170 -2.72 4.42 -7.35
CA ALA A 170 -2.65 5.78 -7.86
C ALA A 170 -1.62 6.60 -7.07
N LEU A 171 -0.70 7.24 -7.78
CA LEU A 171 0.35 8.10 -7.22
C LEU A 171 0.02 9.56 -7.50
N ASP A 172 -0.12 10.38 -6.47
CA ASP A 172 -0.36 11.81 -6.64
C ASP A 172 0.97 12.55 -6.92
N LEU A 173 1.38 12.53 -8.19
CA LEU A 173 2.61 13.19 -8.63
C LEU A 173 2.58 14.69 -8.40
N LYS A 174 1.41 15.32 -8.50
CA LYS A 174 1.27 16.77 -8.27
C LYS A 174 1.63 17.14 -6.84
N THR A 175 1.04 16.45 -5.86
CA THR A 175 1.35 16.67 -4.44
C THR A 175 2.80 16.32 -4.13
N ILE A 176 3.33 15.22 -4.65
CA ILE A 176 4.73 14.83 -4.42
C ILE A 176 5.69 15.90 -4.95
N ASN A 177 5.47 16.40 -6.16
CA ASN A 177 6.32 17.45 -6.75
C ASN A 177 6.26 18.78 -5.99
N LEU A 178 5.15 19.10 -5.33
CA LEU A 178 5.05 20.27 -4.48
C LEU A 178 5.79 20.11 -3.15
N LEU A 179 5.76 18.90 -2.58
CA LEU A 179 6.21 18.65 -1.21
C LEU A 179 7.65 18.09 -1.12
N LYS A 180 8.17 17.44 -2.18
CA LYS A 180 9.46 16.75 -2.13
C LYS A 180 10.66 17.69 -1.90
N ASP A 181 10.56 18.94 -2.34
CA ASP A 181 11.61 19.94 -2.24
C ASP A 181 11.46 20.86 -1.01
N GLU A 182 10.46 20.60 -0.14
CA GLU A 182 10.34 21.30 1.13
C GLU A 182 11.58 21.11 2.00
N PRO A 183 12.04 22.13 2.74
CA PRO A 183 13.21 22.02 3.59
C PRO A 183 13.06 20.92 4.64
N LEU A 184 14.08 20.10 4.79
CA LEU A 184 14.21 19.13 5.86
C LEU A 184 15.10 19.72 6.96
N GLU A 185 14.46 20.16 8.05
CA GLU A 185 15.17 20.68 9.23
C GLU A 185 15.71 19.50 10.05
N SER A 186 16.87 19.00 9.63
CA SER A 186 17.57 17.92 10.33
C SER A 186 19.05 17.98 10.06
N ASP A 187 19.86 17.88 11.11
CA ASP A 187 21.31 17.75 11.00
C ASP A 187 21.73 16.35 10.50
N PHE A 188 20.84 15.37 10.64
CA PHE A 188 21.07 14.01 10.14
C PHE A 188 20.53 13.85 8.72
N LYS A 189 21.46 13.79 7.76
CA LYS A 189 21.16 13.52 6.33
C LYS A 189 21.63 12.12 5.98
N PRO A 190 20.77 11.12 6.04
CA PRO A 190 21.17 9.74 5.76
C PRO A 190 21.44 9.53 4.27
N PHE A 191 22.42 8.67 3.97
CA PHE A 191 22.64 8.20 2.60
C PHE A 191 21.49 7.26 2.17
N PHE A 192 21.10 6.35 3.06
CA PHE A 192 19.98 5.43 2.86
C PHE A 192 18.76 5.84 3.70
N ILE A 193 17.58 5.72 3.11
CA ILE A 193 16.29 5.92 3.81
C ILE A 193 15.44 4.64 3.71
N ASN A 194 14.85 4.23 4.84
CA ASN A 194 13.80 3.23 4.86
C ASN A 194 12.51 3.87 5.41
N ILE A 195 11.38 3.66 4.77
CA ILE A 195 10.09 4.21 5.20
C ILE A 195 9.07 3.10 5.30
N GLY A 196 8.44 2.97 6.46
CA GLY A 196 7.40 1.98 6.68
C GLY A 196 7.06 1.74 8.13
N ARG A 197 6.05 0.90 8.34
CA ARG A 197 5.67 0.48 9.68
C ARG A 197 6.81 -0.33 10.33
N LEU A 198 7.11 -0.06 11.60
CA LEU A 198 8.14 -0.80 12.33
C LEU A 198 7.56 -2.15 12.80
N ASP A 199 7.64 -3.14 11.93
CA ASP A 199 7.16 -4.50 12.18
C ASP A 199 8.04 -5.56 11.48
N SER A 200 7.84 -6.83 11.84
CA SER A 200 8.65 -7.93 11.32
C SER A 200 8.53 -8.14 9.80
N GLY A 201 7.45 -7.68 9.19
CA GLY A 201 7.25 -7.77 7.74
C GLY A 201 8.14 -6.81 6.95
N LYS A 202 8.52 -5.67 7.55
CA LYS A 202 9.38 -4.65 6.94
C LYS A 202 10.87 -4.90 7.14
N ASN A 203 11.24 -5.77 8.08
CA ASN A 203 12.60 -6.29 8.28
C ASN A 203 13.70 -5.22 8.44
N GLN A 204 13.40 -4.12 9.14
CA GLN A 204 14.37 -3.05 9.40
C GLN A 204 15.60 -3.54 10.17
N ALA A 205 15.45 -4.57 11.00
CA ALA A 205 16.57 -5.16 11.75
C ALA A 205 17.70 -5.66 10.83
N MET A 206 17.36 -6.23 9.66
CA MET A 206 18.35 -6.64 8.65
C MET A 206 19.15 -5.44 8.16
N LEU A 207 18.50 -4.32 7.84
CA LEU A 207 19.16 -3.11 7.37
C LEU A 207 20.10 -2.52 8.42
N ILE A 208 19.71 -2.50 9.70
CA ILE A 208 20.55 -2.05 10.81
C ILE A 208 21.82 -2.89 10.94
N LYS A 209 21.69 -4.23 10.87
CA LYS A 209 22.84 -5.16 10.91
C LYS A 209 23.78 -4.95 9.73
N ILE A 210 23.26 -4.75 8.53
CA ILE A 210 24.06 -4.47 7.34
C ILE A 210 24.83 -3.17 7.54
N ILE A 211 24.20 -2.08 7.98
CA ILE A 211 24.89 -0.81 8.26
C ILE A 211 26.00 -1.00 9.30
N ALA A 212 25.77 -1.80 10.34
CA ALA A 212 26.80 -2.11 11.33
C ALA A 212 28.03 -2.81 10.72
N SER A 213 27.80 -3.65 9.72
CA SER A 213 28.84 -4.42 9.03
C SER A 213 29.59 -3.65 7.93
N ILE A 214 29.15 -2.45 7.55
CA ILE A 214 29.80 -1.58 6.54
C ILE A 214 30.60 -0.50 7.28
N SER A 215 31.94 -0.56 7.23
CA SER A 215 32.83 0.37 7.95
C SER A 215 33.46 1.39 7.02
N ASP A 216 33.74 1.04 5.76
CA ASP A 216 34.41 1.88 4.77
C ASP A 216 33.81 1.69 3.37
N PRO A 217 33.28 2.75 2.75
CA PRO A 217 32.98 4.05 3.38
C PRO A 217 31.80 3.92 4.40
N PRO A 218 31.75 4.78 5.43
CA PRO A 218 30.71 4.69 6.44
C PRO A 218 29.34 5.01 5.84
N ALA A 219 28.43 4.04 5.90
CA ALA A 219 27.06 4.19 5.44
C ALA A 219 26.14 4.69 6.59
N THR A 220 25.15 5.52 6.25
CA THR A 220 24.16 6.05 7.18
C THR A 220 22.73 5.67 6.75
N LEU A 221 21.85 5.41 7.73
CA LEU A 221 20.47 4.97 7.51
C LEU A 221 19.50 5.77 8.38
N GLY A 222 18.52 6.41 7.73
CA GLY A 222 17.33 6.92 8.38
C GLY A 222 16.18 5.92 8.26
N ILE A 223 15.46 5.68 9.36
CA ILE A 223 14.25 4.84 9.38
C ILE A 223 13.08 5.70 9.79
N LEU A 224 12.18 5.99 8.85
CA LEU A 224 10.98 6.79 9.06
C LEU A 224 9.76 5.87 9.22
N GLY A 225 9.13 5.92 10.38
CA GLY A 225 7.94 5.13 10.67
C GLY A 225 7.64 4.97 12.14
N LYS A 226 6.53 4.30 12.43
CA LYS A 226 6.12 3.88 13.77
C LYS A 226 5.63 2.44 13.75
N GLY A 227 5.72 1.76 14.87
CA GLY A 227 5.23 0.39 14.98
C GLY A 227 5.67 -0.31 16.26
N PRO A 228 5.22 -1.55 16.47
CA PRO A 228 5.46 -2.28 17.71
C PRO A 228 6.95 -2.61 17.97
N LEU A 229 7.79 -2.64 16.94
CA LEU A 229 9.21 -2.98 17.08
C LEU A 229 10.11 -1.77 17.34
N LYS A 230 9.57 -0.58 17.65
CA LYS A 230 10.37 0.63 17.84
C LYS A 230 11.48 0.42 18.89
N ASP A 231 11.11 -0.08 20.07
CA ASP A 231 12.05 -0.23 21.20
C ASP A 231 13.07 -1.35 20.92
N GLU A 232 12.64 -2.45 20.27
CA GLU A 232 13.51 -3.54 19.85
C GLU A 232 14.56 -3.07 18.82
N LEU A 233 14.14 -2.26 17.85
CA LEU A 233 15.06 -1.69 16.85
C LEU A 233 16.02 -0.68 17.48
N GLN A 234 15.57 0.13 18.45
CA GLN A 234 16.45 1.05 19.17
C GLN A 234 17.50 0.28 19.99
N ASN A 235 17.08 -0.75 20.73
CA ASN A 235 18.02 -1.60 21.47
C ASN A 235 19.06 -2.24 20.54
N LEU A 236 18.65 -2.72 19.35
CA LEU A 236 19.58 -3.28 18.37
C LEU A 236 20.60 -2.24 17.87
N ILE A 237 20.19 -0.99 17.66
CA ILE A 237 21.08 0.12 17.27
C ILE A 237 22.13 0.36 18.37
N ASP A 238 21.67 0.37 19.63
CA ASP A 238 22.53 0.63 20.80
C ASP A 238 23.51 -0.53 21.03
N GLU A 239 23.04 -1.79 20.97
CA GLU A 239 23.86 -3.00 21.10
C GLU A 239 24.96 -3.09 20.03
N LEU A 240 24.65 -2.69 18.80
CA LEU A 240 25.62 -2.68 17.70
C LEU A 240 26.51 -1.43 17.68
N GLY A 241 26.28 -0.45 18.57
CA GLY A 241 27.06 0.78 18.66
C GLY A 241 26.98 1.67 17.43
N VAL A 242 25.86 1.63 16.68
CA VAL A 242 25.71 2.37 15.40
C VAL A 242 24.80 3.59 15.50
N GLY A 243 24.50 4.07 16.69
CA GLY A 243 23.57 5.17 16.94
C GLY A 243 23.93 6.49 16.24
N GLU A 244 25.20 6.72 15.89
CA GLU A 244 25.61 7.88 15.08
C GLU A 244 25.32 7.70 13.58
N ARG A 245 25.15 6.46 13.11
CA ARG A 245 24.94 6.13 11.69
C ARG A 245 23.52 5.69 11.38
N VAL A 246 22.75 5.26 12.38
CA VAL A 246 21.37 4.80 12.22
C VAL A 246 20.46 5.59 13.16
N LYS A 247 19.42 6.22 12.62
CA LYS A 247 18.43 6.97 13.42
C LYS A 247 17.00 6.51 13.10
N LEU A 248 16.21 6.27 14.16
CA LEU A 248 14.76 6.15 14.05
C LEU A 248 14.15 7.56 14.01
N LEU A 249 13.66 7.99 12.85
CA LEU A 249 13.22 9.37 12.58
C LEU A 249 11.78 9.65 13.03
N GLY A 250 11.07 8.64 13.58
CA GLY A 250 9.67 8.80 13.94
C GLY A 250 8.75 8.86 12.72
N THR A 251 7.78 9.77 12.75
CA THR A 251 6.80 9.93 11.63
C THR A 251 6.79 11.36 11.15
N ASP A 252 6.69 11.55 9.84
CA ASP A 252 6.49 12.85 9.21
C ASP A 252 5.25 12.83 8.34
N LYS A 253 4.53 13.96 8.26
CA LYS A 253 3.40 14.15 7.34
C LYS A 253 3.86 14.24 5.89
N ASN A 254 5.08 14.77 5.67
CA ASN A 254 5.72 14.85 4.38
C ASN A 254 6.93 13.90 4.30
N PRO A 255 6.72 12.61 3.98
CA PRO A 255 7.83 11.66 3.83
C PRO A 255 8.69 11.94 2.59
N PHE A 256 8.18 12.67 1.60
CA PHE A 256 8.84 12.90 0.32
C PHE A 256 10.13 13.70 0.47
N ARG A 257 10.15 14.69 1.39
CA ARG A 257 11.36 15.45 1.68
C ARG A 257 12.48 14.57 2.27
N HIS A 258 12.14 13.53 3.03
CA HIS A 258 13.13 12.56 3.53
C HIS A 258 13.67 11.70 2.38
N ILE A 259 12.79 11.24 1.48
CA ILE A 259 13.21 10.49 0.29
C ILE A 259 14.12 11.35 -0.58
N LYS A 260 13.71 12.59 -0.86
CA LYS A 260 14.46 13.52 -1.74
C LYS A 260 15.84 13.86 -1.18
N ASN A 261 15.98 13.98 0.13
CA ASN A 261 17.26 14.29 0.78
C ASN A 261 18.17 13.07 0.99
N ALA A 262 17.69 11.85 0.81
CA ALA A 262 18.51 10.65 0.81
C ALA A 262 19.05 10.34 -0.61
N SER A 263 20.10 9.52 -0.70
CA SER A 263 20.64 9.07 -1.98
C SER A 263 19.96 7.80 -2.50
N CYS A 264 19.46 6.96 -1.61
CA CYS A 264 18.84 5.68 -1.99
C CYS A 264 17.75 5.27 -0.98
N LEU A 265 16.62 4.78 -1.51
CA LEU A 265 15.58 4.14 -0.70
C LEU A 265 15.89 2.64 -0.57
N LEU A 266 15.80 2.13 0.67
CA LEU A 266 15.89 0.70 0.97
C LEU A 266 14.52 0.14 1.34
N CYS A 267 14.13 -0.97 0.70
CA CYS A 267 12.95 -1.74 1.05
C CYS A 267 13.35 -3.19 1.31
N ALA A 268 13.38 -3.61 2.58
CA ALA A 268 13.75 -4.97 3.00
C ALA A 268 12.52 -5.85 3.31
N SER A 269 11.36 -5.48 2.80
CA SER A 269 10.08 -6.13 3.12
C SER A 269 10.07 -7.61 2.71
N ARG A 270 9.55 -8.46 3.61
CA ARG A 270 9.32 -9.88 3.31
C ARG A 270 8.10 -10.11 2.44
N PHE A 271 7.13 -9.23 2.56
CA PHE A 271 5.91 -9.24 1.75
C PHE A 271 5.30 -7.84 1.67
N GLU A 272 4.71 -7.53 0.54
CA GLU A 272 3.90 -6.34 0.26
C GLU A 272 2.71 -6.75 -0.63
N GLY A 273 1.73 -5.85 -0.75
CA GLY A 273 0.79 -5.92 -1.86
C GLY A 273 1.38 -5.21 -3.09
N PHE A 274 1.25 -3.89 -3.12
CA PHE A 274 1.90 -3.02 -4.10
C PHE A 274 2.48 -1.82 -3.34
N SER A 275 3.80 -1.69 -3.34
CA SER A 275 4.48 -0.80 -2.40
C SER A 275 4.39 0.67 -2.80
N ASN A 276 3.61 1.45 -2.05
CA ASN A 276 3.51 2.90 -2.28
C ASN A 276 4.85 3.61 -2.07
N VAL A 277 5.69 3.14 -1.14
CA VAL A 277 6.98 3.81 -0.88
C VAL A 277 7.96 3.66 -2.03
N LEU A 278 7.90 2.56 -2.80
CA LEU A 278 8.69 2.42 -4.02
C LEU A 278 8.20 3.40 -5.10
N LEU A 279 6.88 3.57 -5.26
CA LEU A 279 6.29 4.58 -6.15
C LEU A 279 6.72 5.99 -5.77
N GLU A 280 6.67 6.31 -4.48
CA GLU A 280 7.06 7.61 -3.93
C GLU A 280 8.55 7.89 -4.18
N ALA A 281 9.41 6.86 -4.06
CA ALA A 281 10.84 6.98 -4.36
C ALA A 281 11.11 7.22 -5.85
N LEU A 282 10.40 6.52 -6.75
CA LEU A 282 10.45 6.78 -8.18
C LEU A 282 10.05 8.22 -8.51
N ALA A 283 8.98 8.73 -7.88
CA ALA A 283 8.52 10.12 -8.08
C ALA A 283 9.50 11.17 -7.50
N CYS A 284 10.25 10.80 -6.47
CA CYS A 284 11.32 11.63 -5.92
C CYS A 284 12.64 11.48 -6.67
N GLU A 285 12.67 10.71 -7.76
CA GLU A 285 13.85 10.50 -8.61
C GLU A 285 14.99 9.87 -7.82
N LYS A 286 14.72 8.83 -7.04
CA LYS A 286 15.74 8.17 -6.20
C LYS A 286 16.01 6.75 -6.62
N THR A 287 17.28 6.38 -6.46
CA THR A 287 17.70 4.99 -6.55
C THR A 287 16.97 4.14 -5.50
N ILE A 288 16.59 2.94 -5.88
CA ILE A 288 15.86 2.02 -5.02
C ILE A 288 16.63 0.69 -4.97
N ILE A 289 16.79 0.14 -3.75
CA ILE A 289 17.14 -1.25 -3.54
C ILE A 289 15.97 -1.89 -2.80
N SER A 290 15.37 -2.92 -3.39
CA SER A 290 14.22 -3.62 -2.82
C SER A 290 14.43 -5.13 -2.81
N THR A 291 13.93 -5.78 -1.77
CA THR A 291 13.72 -7.23 -1.84
C THR A 291 12.71 -7.54 -2.96
N GLU A 292 12.96 -8.61 -3.72
CA GLU A 292 12.03 -9.17 -4.71
C GLU A 292 10.94 -9.97 -3.99
N HIS A 293 10.14 -9.29 -3.14
CA HIS A 293 8.97 -9.92 -2.55
C HIS A 293 7.97 -10.31 -3.64
N LYS A 294 7.25 -11.41 -3.41
CA LYS A 294 6.44 -12.14 -4.40
C LYS A 294 5.52 -11.26 -5.25
N ILE A 295 5.11 -10.08 -4.77
CA ILE A 295 4.09 -9.27 -5.40
C ILE A 295 4.52 -7.80 -5.47
N GLY A 296 4.45 -7.21 -6.65
CA GLY A 296 4.57 -5.77 -6.90
C GLY A 296 5.99 -5.23 -7.04
N ALA A 297 7.03 -5.75 -6.35
CA ALA A 297 8.38 -5.19 -6.47
C ALA A 297 8.91 -5.29 -7.91
N LYS A 298 8.83 -6.48 -8.51
CA LYS A 298 9.22 -6.71 -9.90
C LYS A 298 8.35 -5.93 -10.89
N GLU A 299 7.06 -5.80 -10.63
CA GLU A 299 6.14 -5.02 -11.47
C GLU A 299 6.48 -3.52 -11.45
N LEU A 300 7.00 -3.02 -10.33
CA LEU A 300 7.42 -1.62 -10.17
C LEU A 300 8.79 -1.35 -10.77
N LEU A 301 9.75 -2.22 -10.47
CA LEU A 301 11.17 -2.01 -10.77
C LEU A 301 11.65 -2.73 -12.03
N GLY A 302 10.73 -3.44 -12.75
CA GLY A 302 11.12 -4.30 -13.87
C GLY A 302 12.06 -5.41 -13.41
N ASP A 303 12.80 -6.00 -14.33
CA ASP A 303 13.90 -6.93 -14.01
C ASP A 303 15.19 -6.14 -13.63
N SER A 304 15.08 -5.30 -12.59
CA SER A 304 16.12 -4.32 -12.16
C SER A 304 16.37 -3.17 -13.15
N GLU A 305 15.39 -2.82 -13.95
CA GLU A 305 15.47 -1.69 -14.89
C GLU A 305 15.33 -0.33 -14.17
N PHE A 306 14.49 -0.26 -13.12
CA PHE A 306 14.17 0.98 -12.39
C PHE A 306 14.67 0.97 -10.94
N GLY A 307 15.51 0.00 -10.57
CA GLY A 307 16.08 -0.17 -9.23
C GLY A 307 16.65 -1.56 -9.07
N ILE A 308 17.37 -1.83 -8.00
CA ILE A 308 18.02 -3.12 -7.76
C ILE A 308 17.06 -4.04 -6.99
N LEU A 309 16.83 -5.24 -7.51
CA LEU A 309 16.09 -6.30 -6.84
C LEU A 309 17.06 -7.31 -6.22
N VAL A 310 16.81 -7.70 -4.97
CA VAL A 310 17.58 -8.72 -4.24
C VAL A 310 16.64 -9.77 -3.63
N PRO A 311 17.08 -11.00 -3.41
CA PRO A 311 16.24 -12.02 -2.78
C PRO A 311 15.76 -11.60 -1.39
N VAL A 312 14.56 -12.07 -1.00
CA VAL A 312 14.00 -11.83 0.34
C VAL A 312 14.85 -12.53 1.40
N ASP A 313 15.11 -11.81 2.51
CA ASP A 313 15.95 -12.28 3.65
C ASP A 313 17.42 -12.60 3.28
N ASP A 314 17.88 -12.19 2.09
CA ASP A 314 19.29 -12.33 1.70
C ASP A 314 20.07 -11.07 2.11
N GLU A 315 20.71 -11.16 3.30
CA GLU A 315 21.50 -10.08 3.88
C GLU A 315 22.73 -9.77 3.05
N ASN A 316 23.38 -10.78 2.43
CA ASN A 316 24.56 -10.61 1.60
C ASN A 316 24.23 -9.89 0.30
N ALA A 317 23.22 -10.32 -0.42
CA ALA A 317 22.78 -9.65 -1.66
C ALA A 317 22.34 -8.20 -1.41
N MET A 318 21.63 -7.95 -0.30
CA MET A 318 21.25 -6.58 0.09
C MET A 318 22.49 -5.73 0.39
N LYS A 319 23.47 -6.27 1.15
CA LYS A 319 24.72 -5.58 1.47
C LYS A 319 25.54 -5.27 0.20
N GLU A 320 25.69 -6.22 -0.71
CA GLU A 320 26.40 -6.02 -1.99
C GLU A 320 25.72 -4.94 -2.82
N ALA A 321 24.41 -4.93 -2.94
CA ALA A 321 23.65 -3.89 -3.62
C ALA A 321 23.86 -2.50 -2.97
N MET A 322 23.84 -2.45 -1.63
CA MET A 322 24.11 -1.20 -0.89
C MET A 322 25.52 -0.70 -1.12
N LEU A 323 26.54 -1.56 -1.06
CA LEU A 323 27.94 -1.20 -1.35
C LEU A 323 28.11 -0.71 -2.78
N LYS A 324 27.47 -1.36 -3.75
CA LYS A 324 27.49 -0.96 -5.15
C LYS A 324 26.93 0.46 -5.32
N VAL A 325 25.74 0.73 -4.77
CA VAL A 325 25.11 2.06 -4.83
C VAL A 325 25.93 3.12 -4.06
N LEU A 326 26.61 2.74 -2.98
CA LEU A 326 27.44 3.65 -2.19
C LEU A 326 28.71 4.06 -2.95
N ASN A 327 29.39 3.10 -3.61
CA ASN A 327 30.69 3.29 -4.24
C ASN A 327 30.62 3.76 -5.70
N GLU A 328 29.50 3.51 -6.40
CA GLU A 328 29.36 3.76 -7.84
C GLU A 328 28.28 4.82 -8.12
N PRO A 329 28.63 6.13 -8.11
CA PRO A 329 27.68 7.23 -8.37
C PRO A 329 26.93 7.12 -9.70
N GLU A 330 27.58 6.56 -10.73
CA GLU A 330 26.97 6.39 -12.06
C GLU A 330 25.74 5.47 -12.01
N ILE A 331 25.75 4.45 -11.16
CA ILE A 331 24.62 3.55 -11.00
C ILE A 331 23.42 4.29 -10.44
N ARG A 332 23.64 5.16 -9.44
CA ARG A 332 22.56 6.02 -8.91
C ARG A 332 21.99 6.91 -9.99
N GLN A 333 22.87 7.62 -10.71
CA GLN A 333 22.46 8.52 -11.78
C GLN A 333 21.65 7.81 -12.87
N ASN A 334 22.03 6.59 -13.23
CA ASN A 334 21.30 5.81 -14.23
C ASN A 334 19.86 5.50 -13.76
N PHE A 335 19.65 5.07 -12.51
CA PHE A 335 18.32 4.83 -11.98
C PHE A 335 17.52 6.12 -11.79
N GLU A 336 18.13 7.19 -11.29
CA GLU A 336 17.50 8.49 -11.09
C GLU A 336 16.98 9.08 -12.41
N ASN A 337 17.71 8.91 -13.51
CA ASN A 337 17.33 9.41 -14.84
C ASN A 337 16.03 8.75 -15.38
N VAL A 338 15.75 7.50 -15.01
CA VAL A 338 14.57 6.77 -15.52
C VAL A 338 13.40 6.73 -14.52
N ALA A 339 13.68 7.00 -13.25
CA ALA A 339 12.73 6.83 -12.15
C ALA A 339 11.43 7.63 -12.34
N TYR A 340 11.52 8.91 -12.65
CA TYR A 340 10.34 9.77 -12.79
C TYR A 340 9.47 9.36 -13.99
N ASN A 341 10.06 8.93 -15.08
CA ASN A 341 9.29 8.44 -16.23
C ASN A 341 8.52 7.15 -15.88
N ARG A 342 9.13 6.29 -15.05
CA ARG A 342 8.43 5.12 -14.52
C ARG A 342 7.29 5.52 -13.58
N ALA A 343 7.51 6.51 -12.70
CA ALA A 343 6.47 7.01 -11.79
C ALA A 343 5.23 7.56 -12.53
N LYS A 344 5.42 8.24 -13.67
CA LYS A 344 4.31 8.78 -14.50
C LYS A 344 3.31 7.73 -14.93
N PHE A 345 3.75 6.49 -15.13
CA PHE A 345 2.85 5.39 -15.48
C PHE A 345 1.76 5.17 -14.42
N PHE A 346 2.08 5.44 -13.16
CA PHE A 346 1.20 5.25 -12.00
C PHE A 346 0.53 6.55 -11.54
N ASP A 347 0.61 7.64 -12.32
CA ASP A 347 -0.04 8.89 -11.94
C ASP A 347 -1.53 8.71 -11.72
N SER A 348 -2.05 9.41 -10.73
CA SER A 348 -3.46 9.36 -10.32
C SER A 348 -4.43 9.61 -11.48
N GLU A 349 -4.07 10.47 -12.44
CA GLU A 349 -4.88 10.73 -13.62
C GLU A 349 -4.98 9.50 -14.53
N ASN A 350 -3.86 8.81 -14.78
CA ASN A 350 -3.83 7.61 -15.60
C ASN A 350 -4.63 6.47 -14.95
N ILE A 351 -4.37 6.22 -13.65
CA ILE A 351 -5.04 5.15 -12.91
C ILE A 351 -6.54 5.45 -12.73
N ALA A 352 -6.93 6.72 -12.54
CA ALA A 352 -8.33 7.10 -12.51
C ALA A 352 -9.03 6.91 -13.85
N SER A 353 -8.35 7.21 -14.96
CA SER A 353 -8.88 6.99 -16.30
C SER A 353 -9.10 5.50 -16.57
N GLU A 354 -8.15 4.65 -16.15
CA GLU A 354 -8.29 3.19 -16.23
C GLU A 354 -9.44 2.68 -15.34
N LEU A 355 -9.57 3.18 -14.11
CA LEU A 355 -10.71 2.85 -13.24
C LEU A 355 -12.04 3.25 -13.88
N ILE A 356 -12.15 4.45 -14.43
CA ILE A 356 -13.35 4.94 -15.11
C ILE A 356 -13.69 4.02 -16.28
N ASN A 357 -12.70 3.64 -17.08
CA ASN A 357 -12.91 2.67 -18.16
C ASN A 357 -13.48 1.34 -17.64
N PHE A 358 -12.92 0.77 -16.59
CA PHE A 358 -13.46 -0.43 -15.96
C PHE A 358 -14.88 -0.25 -15.37
N LEU A 359 -15.22 0.94 -14.90
CA LEU A 359 -16.56 1.23 -14.37
C LEU A 359 -17.59 1.38 -15.50
N GLU A 360 -17.23 1.91 -16.65
CA GLU A 360 -18.14 2.17 -17.77
C GLU A 360 -18.25 0.99 -18.75
N ASN A 361 -17.15 0.24 -18.96
CA ASN A 361 -17.05 -0.83 -19.95
C ASN A 361 -16.87 -2.22 -19.28
N PRO A 362 -17.96 -2.82 -18.77
CA PRO A 362 -17.88 -4.06 -17.97
C PRO A 362 -17.38 -5.30 -18.74
N ASN A 363 -17.30 -5.24 -20.07
CA ASN A 363 -16.95 -6.38 -20.93
C ASN A 363 -15.52 -6.29 -21.49
N GLU A 364 -14.79 -5.23 -21.23
CA GLU A 364 -13.36 -5.05 -21.53
C GLU A 364 -12.49 -5.40 -20.31
#